data_3bd0b6cb9864bb068206dac5e4abbd49
#
_entry.id   3bd0b6cb9864bb068206dac5e4abbd49
#
_cell.length_a   1.000
_cell.length_b   1.000
_cell.length_c   1.000
_cell.angle_alpha   90.00
_cell.angle_beta   90.00
_cell.angle_gamma   90.00
#
_symmetry.space_group_name_H-M   'P 1'
#
loop_
_entity.id
_entity.type
_entity.pdbx_description
1 polymer ?
#
loop_
_entity_poly.entity_id
_entity_poly.type
_entity_poly.pdbx_seq_one_letter_code
_entity_poly.pdbx_strand_id
1 'polypeptide(L)'
;MRILLAVVLFLLLIVFHEFGHFIIAKKSGIKVNEFAVGMGPLVYSKEKGETTYSFRAIPIGGYCAMEGEDDESSDPRSFDNAPASKRFLTILAGPVANLIIAVLVFTIVGVIGGVVTTTVSDFIDDSPAQAAGIEKGDEILKINGQEIGDFTYISK
;
A
#
# COMPACT_ATOMS: atom_id res chain seq x y z
N MET A 1 -2.79 -17.82 11.03
CA MET A 1 -3.61 -16.81 10.34
C MET A 1 -2.91 -15.46 10.23
N ARG A 2 -2.41 -14.84 11.31
CA ARG A 2 -1.74 -13.52 11.28
C ARG A 2 -0.50 -13.45 10.37
N ILE A 3 0.37 -14.48 10.41
CA ILE A 3 1.58 -14.53 9.57
C ILE A 3 1.22 -14.64 8.09
N LEU A 4 0.24 -15.48 7.74
CA LEU A 4 -0.22 -15.61 6.34
C LEU A 4 -0.78 -14.27 5.82
N LEU A 5 -1.58 -13.58 6.62
CA LEU A 5 -2.09 -12.25 6.27
C LEU A 5 -0.96 -11.26 6.05
N ALA A 6 0.06 -11.24 6.92
CA ALA A 6 1.22 -10.36 6.77
C ALA A 6 1.99 -10.64 5.47
N VAL A 7 2.19 -11.92 5.12
CA VAL A 7 2.85 -12.32 3.87
C VAL A 7 2.05 -11.87 2.65
N VAL A 8 0.72 -12.05 2.67
CA VAL A 8 -0.16 -11.62 1.56
C VAL A 8 -0.13 -10.10 1.41
N LEU A 9 -0.21 -9.35 2.51
CA LEU A 9 -0.14 -7.88 2.47
C LEU A 9 1.21 -7.40 1.94
N PHE A 10 2.31 -8.04 2.37
CA PHE A 10 3.65 -7.70 1.90
C PHE A 10 3.81 -7.98 0.40
N LEU A 11 3.31 -9.13 -0.08
CA LEU A 11 3.29 -9.45 -1.50
C LEU A 11 2.50 -8.41 -2.30
N LEU A 12 1.31 -8.03 -1.82
CA LEU A 12 0.51 -7.00 -2.48
C LEU A 12 1.25 -5.66 -2.58
N LEU A 13 1.91 -5.22 -1.50
CA LEU A 13 2.71 -3.99 -1.51
C LEU A 13 3.81 -4.03 -2.57
N ILE A 14 4.51 -5.16 -2.71
CA ILE A 14 5.56 -5.31 -3.72
C ILE A 14 4.95 -5.29 -5.12
N VAL A 15 3.88 -6.05 -5.37
CA VAL A 15 3.22 -6.08 -6.68
C VAL A 15 2.73 -4.70 -7.09
N PHE A 16 2.15 -3.93 -6.18
CA PHE A 16 1.71 -2.55 -6.47
C PHE A 16 2.89 -1.61 -6.71
N HIS A 17 3.99 -1.79 -5.99
CA HIS A 17 5.23 -1.05 -6.22
C HIS A 17 5.73 -1.26 -7.66
N GLU A 18 5.92 -2.52 -8.06
CA GLU A 18 6.34 -2.88 -9.42
C GLU A 18 5.35 -2.43 -10.49
N PHE A 19 4.05 -2.50 -10.18
CA PHE A 19 3.00 -2.01 -11.06
C PHE A 19 3.06 -0.50 -11.28
N GLY A 20 3.50 0.27 -10.27
CA GLY A 20 3.80 1.69 -10.41
C GLY A 20 4.86 1.95 -11.46
N HIS A 21 6.01 1.28 -11.36
CA HIS A 21 7.09 1.34 -12.36
C HIS A 21 6.57 0.95 -13.74
N PHE A 22 5.88 -0.17 -13.84
CA PHE A 22 5.32 -0.67 -15.08
C PHE A 22 4.43 0.35 -15.82
N ILE A 23 3.45 0.95 -15.11
CA ILE A 23 2.52 1.92 -15.72
C ILE A 23 3.27 3.13 -16.26
N ILE A 24 4.19 3.69 -15.46
CA ILE A 24 4.89 4.92 -15.85
C ILE A 24 5.92 4.63 -16.94
N ALA A 25 6.64 3.50 -16.89
CA ALA A 25 7.53 3.07 -17.96
C ALA A 25 6.79 2.97 -19.30
N LYS A 26 5.66 2.25 -19.34
CA LYS A 26 4.84 2.11 -20.55
C LYS A 26 4.31 3.45 -21.05
N LYS A 27 3.80 4.31 -20.19
CA LYS A 27 3.33 5.67 -20.55
C LYS A 27 4.46 6.58 -21.03
N SER A 28 5.67 6.39 -20.54
CA SER A 28 6.87 7.12 -20.93
C SER A 28 7.45 6.64 -22.28
N GLY A 29 6.95 5.51 -22.82
CA GLY A 29 7.45 4.89 -24.03
C GLY A 29 8.68 4.02 -23.80
N ILE A 30 9.01 3.71 -22.55
CA ILE A 30 10.07 2.76 -22.18
C ILE A 30 9.56 1.34 -22.40
N LYS A 31 10.37 0.52 -23.05
CA LYS A 31 10.04 -0.88 -23.32
C LYS A 31 10.16 -1.69 -22.04
N VAL A 32 9.09 -2.38 -21.66
CA VAL A 32 9.07 -3.32 -20.55
C VAL A 32 9.09 -4.73 -21.09
N ASN A 33 10.15 -5.46 -20.80
CA ASN A 33 10.39 -6.82 -21.25
C ASN A 33 9.56 -7.83 -20.46
N GLU A 34 9.57 -7.70 -19.12
CA GLU A 34 8.86 -8.62 -18.24
C GLU A 34 8.24 -7.90 -17.05
N PHE A 35 7.02 -8.30 -16.68
CA PHE A 35 6.39 -7.97 -15.42
C PHE A 35 6.12 -9.27 -14.66
N ALA A 36 6.84 -9.48 -13.57
CA ALA A 36 6.82 -10.72 -12.81
C ALA A 36 6.21 -10.55 -11.42
N VAL A 37 5.33 -11.48 -11.05
CA VAL A 37 4.83 -11.65 -9.68
C VAL A 37 5.51 -12.86 -9.06
N GLY A 38 6.20 -12.64 -7.93
CA GLY A 38 7.02 -13.65 -7.29
C GLY A 38 8.45 -13.71 -7.84
N MET A 39 9.23 -14.61 -7.30
CA MET A 39 10.63 -14.86 -7.67
C MET A 39 10.90 -16.34 -7.92
N GLY A 40 12.13 -16.68 -8.38
CA GLY A 40 12.57 -18.04 -8.62
C GLY A 40 12.08 -18.64 -9.94
N PRO A 41 11.90 -19.96 -10.03
CA PRO A 41 11.55 -20.63 -11.28
C PRO A 41 10.23 -20.18 -11.86
N LEU A 42 10.16 -20.09 -13.19
CA LEU A 42 8.94 -19.73 -13.93
C LEU A 42 7.89 -20.84 -13.76
N VAL A 43 6.68 -20.46 -13.35
CA VAL A 43 5.52 -21.36 -13.26
C VAL A 43 4.58 -21.15 -14.44
N TYR A 44 4.30 -19.89 -14.77
CA TYR A 44 3.42 -19.53 -15.88
C TYR A 44 3.87 -18.20 -16.48
N SER A 45 3.79 -18.09 -17.80
CA SER A 45 3.97 -16.82 -18.48
C SER A 45 3.02 -16.67 -19.65
N LYS A 46 2.70 -15.42 -19.96
CA LYS A 46 1.89 -15.03 -21.12
C LYS A 46 2.46 -13.76 -21.73
N GLU A 47 2.75 -13.80 -23.00
CA GLU A 47 3.14 -12.62 -23.76
C GLU A 47 1.89 -11.82 -24.18
N LYS A 48 1.96 -10.51 -24.01
CA LYS A 48 0.96 -9.57 -24.50
C LYS A 48 1.66 -8.35 -25.07
N GLY A 49 1.67 -8.26 -26.38
CA GLY A 49 2.46 -7.26 -27.11
C GLY A 49 3.95 -7.52 -26.94
N GLU A 50 4.67 -6.55 -26.40
CA GLU A 50 6.13 -6.63 -26.18
C GLU A 50 6.51 -7.04 -24.76
N THR A 51 5.54 -7.26 -23.88
CA THR A 51 5.77 -7.55 -22.47
C THR A 51 5.35 -8.97 -22.12
N THR A 52 6.23 -9.69 -21.45
CA THR A 52 5.95 -10.99 -20.86
C THR A 52 5.42 -10.79 -19.43
N TYR A 53 4.24 -11.32 -19.15
CA TYR A 53 3.67 -11.35 -17.80
C TYR A 53 3.91 -12.72 -17.21
N SER A 54 4.57 -12.80 -16.05
CA SER A 54 4.98 -14.06 -15.46
C SER A 54 4.57 -14.23 -14.01
N PHE A 55 4.29 -15.48 -13.64
CA PHE A 55 4.14 -15.92 -12.25
C PHE A 55 5.27 -16.88 -11.92
N ARG A 56 5.94 -16.67 -10.78
CA ARG A 56 7.09 -17.43 -10.35
C ARG A 56 6.79 -18.22 -9.08
N ALA A 57 7.54 -19.27 -8.83
CA ALA A 57 7.23 -20.29 -7.83
C ALA A 57 7.27 -19.79 -6.38
N ILE A 58 8.09 -18.78 -6.09
CA ILE A 58 8.23 -18.22 -4.75
C ILE A 58 7.32 -16.99 -4.67
N PRO A 59 6.22 -17.02 -3.89
CA PRO A 59 5.28 -15.91 -3.81
C PRO A 59 5.79 -14.78 -2.91
N ILE A 60 7.04 -14.39 -3.09
CA ILE A 60 7.68 -13.28 -2.38
C ILE A 60 8.42 -12.46 -3.42
N GLY A 61 8.15 -11.16 -3.46
CA GLY A 61 8.78 -10.28 -4.43
C GLY A 61 8.01 -10.17 -5.75
N GLY A 62 8.66 -9.55 -6.69
CA GLY A 62 8.25 -9.31 -8.06
C GLY A 62 9.28 -8.41 -8.70
N TYR A 63 9.15 -8.15 -9.99
CA TYR A 63 9.98 -7.18 -10.69
C TYR A 63 9.33 -6.70 -11.98
N CYS A 64 9.76 -5.53 -12.40
CA CYS A 64 9.41 -4.92 -13.68
C CYS A 64 10.72 -4.71 -14.46
N ALA A 65 11.08 -5.68 -15.32
CA ALA A 65 12.30 -5.60 -16.11
C ALA A 65 12.11 -4.66 -17.31
N MET A 66 12.83 -3.56 -17.32
CA MET A 66 12.86 -2.61 -18.43
C MET A 66 14.07 -2.84 -19.32
N GLU A 67 13.92 -2.60 -20.60
CA GLU A 67 15.03 -2.65 -21.54
C GLU A 67 16.10 -1.62 -21.19
N GLY A 68 17.36 -2.01 -21.09
CA GLY A 68 18.47 -1.11 -20.78
C GLY A 68 18.47 -0.57 -19.33
N GLU A 69 17.90 -1.30 -18.38
CA GLU A 69 17.94 -0.94 -16.96
C GLU A 69 19.21 -1.47 -16.28
N ASP A 70 19.55 -2.73 -16.51
CA ASP A 70 20.72 -3.39 -15.91
C ASP A 70 21.92 -3.46 -16.86
N ASP A 71 21.67 -3.52 -18.18
CA ASP A 71 22.68 -3.64 -19.21
C ASP A 71 22.49 -2.57 -20.29
N GLU A 72 23.56 -2.14 -20.93
CA GLU A 72 23.49 -1.19 -22.06
C GLU A 72 22.64 -1.77 -23.21
N SER A 73 21.69 -1.00 -23.71
CA SER A 73 20.83 -1.40 -24.81
C SER A 73 20.85 -0.38 -25.96
N SER A 74 20.90 -0.90 -27.18
CA SER A 74 20.77 -0.09 -28.39
C SER A 74 19.31 0.22 -28.79
N ASP A 75 18.33 -0.32 -28.07
CA ASP A 75 16.91 -0.02 -28.32
C ASP A 75 16.65 1.46 -27.98
N PRO A 76 16.11 2.25 -28.92
CA PRO A 76 15.80 3.67 -28.66
C PRO A 76 14.77 3.88 -27.55
N ARG A 77 14.04 2.84 -27.16
CA ARG A 77 13.08 2.84 -26.06
C ARG A 77 13.62 2.24 -24.77
N SER A 78 14.95 2.07 -24.69
CA SER A 78 15.58 1.62 -23.45
C SER A 78 15.44 2.66 -22.34
N PHE A 79 15.51 2.19 -21.10
CA PHE A 79 15.49 3.05 -19.92
C PHE A 79 16.67 4.04 -19.95
N ASP A 80 17.87 3.60 -20.32
CA ASP A 80 19.06 4.44 -20.41
C ASP A 80 18.96 5.55 -21.44
N ASN A 81 18.30 5.30 -22.57
CA ASN A 81 18.08 6.28 -23.64
C ASN A 81 16.91 7.23 -23.34
N ALA A 82 16.10 6.93 -22.32
CA ALA A 82 15.00 7.79 -21.95
C ALA A 82 15.48 9.10 -21.29
N PRO A 83 14.80 10.24 -21.53
CA PRO A 83 15.09 11.49 -20.86
C PRO A 83 15.09 11.35 -19.33
N ALA A 84 15.99 12.09 -18.65
CA ALA A 84 16.15 12.00 -17.20
C ALA A 84 14.84 12.21 -16.41
N SER A 85 13.94 13.08 -16.89
CA SER A 85 12.61 13.27 -16.29
C SER A 85 11.75 12.04 -16.35
N LYS A 86 11.75 11.29 -17.46
CA LYS A 86 10.99 10.04 -17.62
C LYS A 86 11.56 8.93 -16.74
N ARG A 87 12.90 8.83 -16.67
CA ARG A 87 13.58 7.89 -15.76
C ARG A 87 13.23 8.17 -14.31
N PHE A 88 13.34 9.44 -13.90
CA PHE A 88 12.98 9.88 -12.55
C PHE A 88 11.52 9.56 -12.20
N LEU A 89 10.57 9.87 -13.09
CA LEU A 89 9.15 9.57 -12.89
C LEU A 89 8.91 8.06 -12.79
N THR A 90 9.59 7.26 -13.61
CA THR A 90 9.48 5.80 -13.56
C THR A 90 9.99 5.25 -12.22
N ILE A 91 11.15 5.71 -11.74
CA ILE A 91 11.71 5.30 -10.44
C ILE A 91 10.78 5.73 -9.29
N LEU A 92 10.27 6.96 -9.33
CA LEU A 92 9.39 7.50 -8.29
C LEU A 92 8.03 6.81 -8.24
N ALA A 93 7.59 6.22 -9.35
CA ALA A 93 6.25 5.64 -9.47
C ALA A 93 5.99 4.46 -8.52
N GLY A 94 7.00 3.64 -8.23
CA GLY A 94 6.89 2.54 -7.27
C GLY A 94 6.51 3.03 -5.86
N PRO A 95 7.34 3.87 -5.23
CA PRO A 95 7.02 4.45 -3.92
C PRO A 95 5.69 5.22 -3.89
N VAL A 96 5.36 5.96 -4.95
CA VAL A 96 4.08 6.68 -5.05
C VAL A 96 2.89 5.73 -5.11
N ALA A 97 2.99 4.62 -5.84
CA ALA A 97 1.95 3.59 -5.87
C ALA A 97 1.70 3.01 -4.46
N ASN A 98 2.75 2.73 -3.70
CA ASN A 98 2.62 2.25 -2.32
C ASN A 98 1.97 3.30 -1.41
N LEU A 99 2.30 4.59 -1.57
CA LEU A 99 1.66 5.66 -0.81
C LEU A 99 0.15 5.75 -1.11
N ILE A 100 -0.24 5.65 -2.38
CA ILE A 100 -1.65 5.63 -2.79
C ILE A 100 -2.40 4.45 -2.16
N ILE A 101 -1.82 3.25 -2.20
CA ILE A 101 -2.42 2.07 -1.58
C ILE A 101 -2.51 2.22 -0.06
N ALA A 102 -1.48 2.76 0.59
CA ALA A 102 -1.50 3.02 2.03
C ALA A 102 -2.66 3.95 2.40
N VAL A 103 -2.82 5.08 1.69
CA VAL A 103 -3.93 6.02 1.92
C VAL A 103 -5.29 5.35 1.72
N LEU A 104 -5.44 4.54 0.65
CA LEU A 104 -6.69 3.81 0.39
C LEU A 104 -7.00 2.82 1.53
N VAL A 105 -6.03 2.03 1.96
CA VAL A 105 -6.21 1.05 3.04
C VAL A 105 -6.56 1.75 4.35
N PHE A 106 -5.84 2.81 4.73
CA PHE A 106 -6.14 3.58 5.94
C PHE A 106 -7.53 4.21 5.88
N THR A 107 -7.94 4.73 4.71
CA THR A 107 -9.28 5.29 4.53
C THR A 107 -10.35 4.21 4.72
N ILE A 108 -10.19 3.03 4.11
CA ILE A 108 -11.11 1.91 4.24
C ILE A 108 -11.20 1.45 5.70
N VAL A 109 -10.05 1.27 6.35
CA VAL A 109 -10.00 0.86 7.76
C VAL A 109 -10.67 1.91 8.65
N GLY A 110 -10.41 3.19 8.41
CA GLY A 110 -11.04 4.29 9.16
C GLY A 110 -12.55 4.35 8.97
N VAL A 111 -13.04 4.13 7.75
CA VAL A 111 -14.50 4.13 7.47
C VAL A 111 -15.19 2.91 8.09
N ILE A 112 -14.57 1.73 8.04
CA ILE A 112 -15.16 0.48 8.56
C ILE A 112 -15.00 0.38 10.08
N GLY A 113 -13.80 0.71 10.59
CA GLY A 113 -13.43 0.58 12.00
C GLY A 113 -13.91 1.72 12.89
N GLY A 114 -14.38 2.82 12.28
CA GLY A 114 -14.66 4.07 12.99
C GLY A 114 -13.38 4.79 13.41
N VAL A 115 -13.53 6.05 13.76
CA VAL A 115 -12.45 6.85 14.37
C VAL A 115 -12.63 6.79 15.88
N VAL A 116 -11.57 6.46 16.60
CA VAL A 116 -11.57 6.52 18.06
C VAL A 116 -11.69 7.98 18.47
N THR A 117 -12.80 8.32 19.10
CA THR A 117 -13.11 9.68 19.57
C THR A 117 -13.27 9.68 21.09
N THR A 118 -13.36 10.87 21.67
CA THR A 118 -13.71 11.07 23.08
C THR A 118 -15.22 11.00 23.34
N THR A 119 -16.02 10.68 22.30
CA THR A 119 -17.47 10.55 22.38
C THR A 119 -17.86 9.15 22.85
N VAL A 120 -18.77 9.08 23.82
CA VAL A 120 -19.33 7.83 24.35
C VAL A 120 -20.17 7.15 23.26
N SER A 121 -19.68 6.07 22.70
CA SER A 121 -20.37 5.31 21.64
C SER A 121 -21.35 4.28 22.21
N ASP A 122 -20.95 3.60 23.29
CA ASP A 122 -21.78 2.61 24.00
C ASP A 122 -21.26 2.35 25.41
N PHE A 123 -22.05 1.63 26.22
CA PHE A 123 -21.68 1.20 27.56
C PHE A 123 -21.49 -0.32 27.60
N ILE A 124 -20.58 -0.76 28.45
CA ILE A 124 -20.50 -2.16 28.85
C ILE A 124 -21.62 -2.44 29.88
N ASP A 125 -22.05 -3.68 29.99
CA ASP A 125 -23.05 -4.09 30.97
C ASP A 125 -22.62 -3.66 32.39
N ASP A 126 -23.56 -3.13 33.17
CA ASP A 126 -23.34 -2.61 34.52
C ASP A 126 -22.33 -1.46 34.63
N SER A 127 -22.23 -0.62 33.62
CA SER A 127 -21.29 0.51 33.59
C SER A 127 -21.57 1.53 34.71
N PRO A 128 -20.60 1.83 35.60
CA PRO A 128 -20.76 2.90 36.60
C PRO A 128 -20.96 4.28 35.97
N ALA A 129 -20.43 4.51 34.78
CA ALA A 129 -20.57 5.77 34.06
C ALA A 129 -22.02 6.03 33.65
N GLN A 130 -22.73 4.99 33.19
CA GLN A 130 -24.15 5.09 32.88
C GLN A 130 -24.99 5.38 34.17
N ALA A 131 -24.67 4.73 35.29
CA ALA A 131 -25.30 4.99 36.58
C ALA A 131 -25.02 6.40 37.10
N ALA A 132 -23.89 7.00 36.70
CA ALA A 132 -23.52 8.37 37.04
C ALA A 132 -24.20 9.42 36.13
N GLY A 133 -25.03 9.02 35.16
CA GLY A 133 -25.78 9.90 34.29
C GLY A 133 -25.07 10.32 32.99
N ILE A 134 -23.99 9.66 32.61
CA ILE A 134 -23.38 9.85 31.29
C ILE A 134 -24.28 9.14 30.25
N GLU A 135 -24.53 9.83 29.13
CA GLU A 135 -25.38 9.32 28.06
C GLU A 135 -24.56 8.98 26.79
N LYS A 136 -25.14 8.14 25.95
CA LYS A 136 -24.57 7.84 24.65
C LYS A 136 -24.58 9.06 23.74
N GLY A 137 -23.43 9.45 23.20
CA GLY A 137 -23.26 10.68 22.43
C GLY A 137 -22.59 11.81 23.21
N ASP A 138 -22.41 11.67 24.52
CA ASP A 138 -21.66 12.64 25.32
C ASP A 138 -20.19 12.67 24.90
N GLU A 139 -19.61 13.86 24.88
CA GLU A 139 -18.18 14.05 24.60
C GLU A 139 -17.45 14.33 25.93
N ILE A 140 -16.42 13.50 26.19
CA ILE A 140 -15.58 13.66 27.39
C ILE A 140 -14.51 14.71 27.10
N LEU A 141 -14.71 15.91 27.68
CA LEU A 141 -13.79 17.04 27.48
C LEU A 141 -12.64 17.07 28.48
N LYS A 142 -12.91 16.65 29.74
CA LYS A 142 -11.94 16.71 30.84
C LYS A 142 -12.06 15.50 31.76
N ILE A 143 -10.96 15.00 32.28
CA ILE A 143 -10.89 14.04 33.37
C ILE A 143 -9.99 14.64 34.48
N ASN A 144 -10.52 14.73 35.70
CA ASN A 144 -9.83 15.32 36.86
C ASN A 144 -9.30 16.75 36.59
N GLY A 145 -10.03 17.53 35.77
CA GLY A 145 -9.64 18.89 35.39
C GLY A 145 -8.64 19.02 34.26
N GLN A 146 -8.11 17.90 33.75
CA GLN A 146 -7.18 17.85 32.63
C GLN A 146 -7.93 17.68 31.33
N GLU A 147 -7.63 18.52 30.33
CA GLU A 147 -8.25 18.44 29.01
C GLU A 147 -7.80 17.17 28.28
N ILE A 148 -8.75 16.51 27.59
CA ILE A 148 -8.53 15.29 26.82
C ILE A 148 -8.55 15.64 25.34
N GLY A 149 -7.38 15.60 24.69
CA GLY A 149 -7.26 15.86 23.25
C GLY A 149 -7.47 14.63 22.37
N ASP A 150 -7.28 13.44 22.93
CA ASP A 150 -7.44 12.16 22.24
C ASP A 150 -7.74 11.01 23.23
N PHE A 151 -8.12 9.85 22.67
CA PHE A 151 -8.47 8.64 23.42
C PHE A 151 -7.33 8.07 24.27
N THR A 152 -6.06 8.35 23.95
CA THR A 152 -4.91 7.78 24.67
C THR A 152 -4.86 8.22 26.14
N TYR A 153 -5.49 9.34 26.48
CA TYR A 153 -5.62 9.82 27.87
C TYR A 153 -6.67 9.05 28.68
N ILE A 154 -7.64 8.40 28.03
CA ILE A 154 -8.74 7.68 28.70
C ILE A 154 -8.32 6.25 29.05
N SER A 155 -7.31 5.68 28.36
CA SER A 155 -6.90 4.30 28.52
C SER A 155 -5.81 4.08 29.57
N LYS A 156 -5.41 5.11 30.33
CA LYS A 156 -4.47 5.04 31.46
C LYS A 156 -5.23 5.08 32.78
#